data_a7f054e52259ed14ab81d3d5396c2c42
#
_entry.id   a7f054e52259ed14ab81d3d5396c2c42
#
_cell.length_a   1.000
_cell.length_b   1.000
_cell.length_c   1.000
_cell.angle_alpha   90.00
_cell.angle_beta   90.00
_cell.angle_gamma   90.00
#
_symmetry.space_group_name_H-M   'P 1'
#
loop_
_entity.id
_entity.type
_entity.pdbx_description
1 polymer ?
#
loop_
_entity_poly.entity_id
_entity_poly.type
_entity_poly.pdbx_seq_one_letter_code
_entity_poly.pdbx_strand_id
1 'polypeptide(L)'
;MGLIKAGAGAVGSVFSDQWKEYFYCDALEQDVLVRKGSKKTGKKSSNKGNDNIISNGSVIAVADGQCMLIVDQGRVVELCATPGEFVYDSSSEPSIFAGSLGQSIKDSFSTMAKRFTFGGDTAKDQRVYYVNTKEMGEVLYGTATPIPFRVVVNEELGFKLSVKLRCNGNFTYRVADPILFYTNVCGNVAEDFESETIEGKLKGELMTALQPALAKLSADRVMYYEIPAHTMDVAAALNDELSDIWRAKRGLEVVSFNINSLSIPEDQEKKITEWEENAMTMNQTVAASRLVGAQATAMKDAANNANGAMTGFMGMGMAMNQGGINAQNLYATGAQAQPAPTPTPAPAVEPEIKVDGWTCPNCGNVATGKFCPECGTPKPNDEGWTCSTCGTVNKGKFCTECGAKKPAHEPLYRCDKCGWQPEDPHHPPRFCPECGDPFDDNDIEK
;
A
#
# COMPACT_ATOMS: atom_id res chain seq x y z
N MET A 1 24.38 -2.78 35.85
CA MET A 1 24.36 -4.15 35.32
C MET A 1 24.28 -4.04 33.81
N GLY A 2 25.08 -4.75 33.05
CA GLY A 2 25.13 -4.62 31.61
C GLY A 2 25.53 -5.93 30.92
N LEU A 3 25.35 -5.96 29.63
CA LEU A 3 25.72 -7.07 28.76
C LEU A 3 26.91 -6.68 27.89
N ILE A 4 27.87 -7.57 27.77
CA ILE A 4 29.04 -7.40 26.90
C ILE A 4 28.93 -8.48 25.80
N LYS A 5 28.94 -8.07 24.53
CA LYS A 5 28.90 -9.02 23.40
C LYS A 5 30.18 -9.87 23.43
N ALA A 6 30.02 -11.20 23.46
CA ALA A 6 31.14 -12.12 23.35
C ALA A 6 31.72 -12.05 21.92
N GLY A 7 33.06 -11.98 21.80
CA GLY A 7 33.73 -11.88 20.50
C GLY A 7 33.44 -13.10 19.63
N ALA A 8 33.14 -12.85 18.36
CA ALA A 8 32.88 -13.90 17.36
C ALA A 8 34.17 -14.71 17.10
N GLY A 9 34.33 -15.80 17.77
CA GLY A 9 35.51 -16.69 17.63
C GLY A 9 35.84 -17.54 18.83
N ALA A 10 35.20 -17.29 19.96
CA ALA A 10 35.51 -17.97 21.23
C ALA A 10 34.49 -19.05 21.65
N VAL A 11 33.51 -19.38 20.81
CA VAL A 11 32.28 -20.10 21.22
C VAL A 11 32.15 -21.48 20.62
N GLY A 12 33.25 -22.12 20.30
CA GLY A 12 33.22 -23.55 20.02
C GLY A 12 33.90 -24.29 21.13
N SER A 13 33.24 -25.16 21.83
CA SER A 13 33.75 -26.27 22.67
C SER A 13 34.81 -26.00 23.74
N VAL A 14 35.58 -24.91 23.70
CA VAL A 14 36.69 -24.65 24.63
C VAL A 14 36.27 -23.89 25.90
N PHE A 15 35.13 -23.20 25.86
CA PHE A 15 34.65 -22.37 26.98
C PHE A 15 33.54 -22.98 27.84
N SER A 16 33.04 -24.18 27.51
CA SER A 16 31.98 -24.84 28.29
C SER A 16 32.35 -25.04 29.78
N ASP A 17 33.63 -25.04 30.12
CA ASP A 17 34.10 -25.18 31.49
C ASP A 17 34.32 -23.82 32.20
N GLN A 18 34.13 -22.69 31.54
CA GLN A 18 34.46 -21.36 32.10
C GLN A 18 33.25 -20.52 32.53
N TRP A 19 32.06 -20.74 31.95
CA TRP A 19 30.86 -20.02 32.35
C TRP A 19 30.28 -20.57 33.68
N LYS A 20 29.67 -19.71 34.44
CA LYS A 20 28.98 -20.09 35.69
C LYS A 20 27.60 -20.65 35.42
N GLU A 21 26.83 -19.92 34.66
CA GLU A 21 25.48 -20.28 34.17
C GLU A 21 25.37 -19.91 32.68
N TYR A 22 24.57 -20.68 31.98
CA TYR A 22 24.26 -20.45 30.56
C TYR A 22 22.73 -20.38 30.43
N PHE A 23 22.23 -19.20 30.08
CA PHE A 23 20.83 -18.96 29.80
C PHE A 23 20.54 -18.99 28.32
N TYR A 24 19.51 -19.68 27.94
CA TYR A 24 19.11 -19.81 26.54
C TYR A 24 17.59 -20.06 26.45
N CYS A 25 17.05 -19.87 25.26
CA CYS A 25 15.71 -20.30 24.88
C CYS A 25 15.83 -21.05 23.56
N ASP A 26 15.19 -22.21 23.48
CA ASP A 26 15.02 -22.90 22.21
C ASP A 26 14.12 -22.05 21.28
N ALA A 27 13.93 -22.49 20.05
CA ALA A 27 13.06 -21.76 19.12
C ALA A 27 11.66 -21.62 19.71
N LEU A 28 11.19 -20.36 19.80
CA LEU A 28 9.82 -20.08 20.21
C LEU A 28 8.86 -20.48 19.08
N GLU A 29 7.85 -21.26 19.45
CA GLU A 29 6.73 -21.64 18.60
C GLU A 29 5.90 -20.41 18.23
N GLN A 30 5.04 -20.51 17.22
CA GLN A 30 4.23 -19.37 16.74
C GLN A 30 3.15 -18.92 17.71
N ASP A 31 2.77 -19.78 18.64
CA ASP A 31 1.75 -19.54 19.66
C ASP A 31 2.34 -19.05 21.00
N VAL A 32 3.66 -19.09 21.16
CA VAL A 32 4.34 -18.64 22.39
C VAL A 32 4.85 -17.21 22.22
N LEU A 33 4.31 -16.29 23.01
CA LEU A 33 4.69 -14.87 23.03
C LEU A 33 5.89 -14.60 23.95
N VAL A 34 5.91 -15.24 25.12
CA VAL A 34 7.00 -15.08 26.10
C VAL A 34 7.29 -16.41 26.76
N ARG A 35 8.57 -16.72 26.88
CA ARG A 35 9.05 -17.93 27.60
C ARG A 35 10.10 -17.54 28.62
N LYS A 36 10.06 -18.14 29.79
CA LYS A 36 11.14 -18.05 30.78
C LYS A 36 12.37 -18.77 30.25
N GLY A 37 13.55 -18.13 30.32
CA GLY A 37 14.80 -18.70 29.86
C GLY A 37 15.21 -19.97 30.61
N SER A 38 15.65 -20.97 29.87
CA SER A 38 16.24 -22.19 30.42
C SER A 38 17.67 -21.90 30.94
N LYS A 39 18.05 -22.55 32.06
CA LYS A 39 19.32 -22.37 32.71
C LYS A 39 20.12 -23.66 32.71
N LYS A 40 21.35 -23.62 32.21
CA LYS A 40 22.37 -24.65 32.42
C LYS A 40 23.40 -24.18 33.42
N THR A 41 23.64 -24.96 34.45
CA THR A 41 24.59 -24.60 35.52
C THR A 41 25.95 -25.24 35.27
N GLY A 42 26.99 -24.42 35.13
CA GLY A 42 28.38 -24.87 34.98
C GLY A 42 29.00 -25.36 36.28
N LYS A 43 30.16 -26.04 36.17
CA LYS A 43 30.88 -26.58 37.34
C LYS A 43 31.35 -25.50 38.32
N LYS A 44 31.52 -24.24 37.85
CA LYS A 44 32.01 -23.10 38.63
C LYS A 44 30.90 -22.26 39.30
N SER A 45 29.64 -22.61 39.08
CA SER A 45 28.52 -21.89 39.69
C SER A 45 28.35 -22.23 41.13
N SER A 46 28.21 -21.18 41.96
CA SER A 46 27.81 -21.32 43.37
C SER A 46 26.28 -21.42 43.54
N ASN A 47 25.50 -21.19 42.49
CA ASN A 47 24.03 -21.10 42.53
C ASN A 47 23.37 -22.39 41.96
N LYS A 48 23.65 -23.53 42.58
CA LYS A 48 23.13 -24.82 42.10
C LYS A 48 21.63 -25.06 42.41
N GLY A 49 21.00 -24.19 43.15
CA GLY A 49 19.63 -24.44 43.63
C GLY A 49 18.63 -23.27 43.43
N ASN A 50 19.02 -22.16 42.87
CA ASN A 50 18.12 -21.03 42.66
C ASN A 50 18.11 -20.59 41.18
N ASP A 51 16.99 -20.80 40.50
CA ASP A 51 16.83 -20.47 39.06
C ASP A 51 16.67 -18.97 38.83
N ASN A 52 16.41 -18.20 39.86
CA ASN A 52 16.15 -16.77 39.79
C ASN A 52 17.36 -15.92 40.22
N ILE A 53 18.58 -16.39 39.98
CA ILE A 53 19.82 -15.64 40.21
C ILE A 53 20.72 -15.77 39.01
N ILE A 54 21.22 -14.64 38.49
CA ILE A 54 22.19 -14.56 37.41
C ILE A 54 23.55 -14.16 38.00
N SER A 55 24.52 -15.06 37.97
CA SER A 55 25.86 -14.78 38.47
C SER A 55 26.64 -13.88 37.51
N ASN A 56 27.51 -13.02 38.07
CA ASN A 56 28.43 -12.25 37.25
C ASN A 56 29.34 -13.18 36.42
N GLY A 57 29.44 -12.96 35.12
CA GLY A 57 30.13 -13.82 34.14
C GLY A 57 29.28 -14.97 33.61
N SER A 58 27.98 -15.00 33.86
CA SER A 58 27.04 -15.91 33.16
C SER A 58 26.89 -15.52 31.69
N VAL A 59 26.66 -16.51 30.83
CA VAL A 59 26.44 -16.31 29.40
C VAL A 59 24.96 -16.39 29.10
N ILE A 60 24.48 -15.48 28.25
CA ILE A 60 23.10 -15.42 27.80
C ILE A 60 23.11 -15.46 26.26
N ALA A 61 22.47 -16.49 25.71
CA ALA A 61 22.32 -16.63 24.27
C ALA A 61 20.98 -16.03 23.80
N VAL A 62 21.00 -15.32 22.69
CA VAL A 62 19.82 -14.72 22.04
C VAL A 62 19.79 -15.24 20.60
N ALA A 63 18.69 -15.88 20.22
CA ALA A 63 18.47 -16.35 18.86
C ALA A 63 17.76 -15.29 18.00
N ASP A 64 17.81 -15.49 16.68
CA ASP A 64 17.03 -14.66 15.76
C ASP A 64 15.52 -14.75 16.03
N GLY A 65 14.84 -13.61 15.94
CA GLY A 65 13.41 -13.50 16.21
C GLY A 65 13.03 -13.56 17.69
N GLN A 66 14.01 -13.44 18.58
CA GLN A 66 13.82 -13.35 20.04
C GLN A 66 14.35 -12.03 20.59
N CYS A 67 13.66 -11.50 21.58
CA CYS A 67 14.18 -10.41 22.39
C CYS A 67 14.32 -10.91 23.84
N MET A 68 15.55 -10.91 24.35
CA MET A 68 15.84 -11.27 25.72
C MET A 68 15.63 -10.08 26.65
N LEU A 69 14.97 -10.32 27.78
CA LEU A 69 14.79 -9.37 28.89
C LEU A 69 15.39 -9.94 30.16
N ILE A 70 16.20 -9.16 30.86
CA ILE A 70 16.55 -9.45 32.26
C ILE A 70 15.63 -8.64 33.15
N VAL A 71 14.96 -9.32 34.04
CA VAL A 71 14.04 -8.75 35.02
C VAL A 71 14.62 -8.92 36.40
N ASP A 72 14.80 -7.83 37.13
CA ASP A 72 15.26 -7.81 38.52
C ASP A 72 14.14 -7.26 39.39
N GLN A 73 13.70 -8.06 40.36
CA GLN A 73 12.59 -7.74 41.29
C GLN A 73 11.34 -7.23 40.55
N GLY A 74 10.97 -7.90 39.44
CA GLY A 74 9.81 -7.57 38.61
C GLY A 74 9.99 -6.38 37.65
N ARG A 75 11.22 -5.87 37.48
CA ARG A 75 11.54 -4.75 36.61
C ARG A 75 12.52 -5.14 35.53
N VAL A 76 12.26 -4.73 34.29
CA VAL A 76 13.20 -4.95 33.18
C VAL A 76 14.43 -4.06 33.40
N VAL A 77 15.60 -4.68 33.55
CA VAL A 77 16.88 -3.99 33.73
C VAL A 77 17.79 -4.08 32.52
N GLU A 78 17.62 -5.09 31.67
CA GLU A 78 18.39 -5.30 30.43
C GLU A 78 17.48 -5.75 29.30
N LEU A 79 17.82 -5.33 28.06
CA LEU A 79 17.16 -5.78 26.85
C LEU A 79 18.19 -6.11 25.77
N CYS A 80 18.04 -7.26 25.13
CA CYS A 80 18.84 -7.64 23.98
C CYS A 80 17.99 -8.34 22.91
N ALA A 81 17.84 -7.69 21.75
CA ALA A 81 17.23 -8.23 20.54
C ALA A 81 18.26 -8.49 19.43
N THR A 82 19.56 -8.34 19.74
CA THR A 82 20.63 -8.67 18.79
C THR A 82 21.01 -10.12 18.98
N PRO A 83 20.99 -10.94 17.93
CA PRO A 83 21.42 -12.33 18.03
C PRO A 83 22.88 -12.48 18.41
N GLY A 84 23.16 -13.49 19.21
CA GLY A 84 24.52 -13.82 19.67
C GLY A 84 24.58 -14.24 21.12
N GLU A 85 25.79 -14.34 21.63
CA GLU A 85 26.06 -14.63 23.05
C GLU A 85 26.59 -13.39 23.77
N PHE A 86 26.12 -13.18 24.97
CA PHE A 86 26.42 -12.03 25.79
C PHE A 86 26.85 -12.48 27.17
N VAL A 87 27.86 -11.81 27.72
CA VAL A 87 28.31 -12.05 29.10
C VAL A 87 27.65 -11.04 30.01
N TYR A 88 26.99 -11.54 31.05
CA TYR A 88 26.37 -10.69 32.06
C TYR A 88 27.45 -10.14 33.02
N ASP A 89 27.53 -8.81 33.11
CA ASP A 89 28.41 -8.09 34.03
C ASP A 89 27.61 -7.22 34.98
N SER A 90 27.60 -7.63 36.26
CA SER A 90 26.87 -6.92 37.31
C SER A 90 27.46 -5.55 37.64
N SER A 91 28.70 -5.24 37.21
CA SER A 91 29.39 -3.98 37.45
C SER A 91 29.21 -2.92 36.38
N SER A 92 28.74 -3.33 35.18
CA SER A 92 28.52 -2.42 34.07
C SER A 92 27.15 -1.73 34.13
N GLU A 93 27.00 -0.61 33.39
CA GLU A 93 25.73 0.08 33.27
C GLU A 93 24.73 -0.72 32.41
N PRO A 94 23.40 -0.53 32.62
CA PRO A 94 22.39 -1.17 31.79
C PRO A 94 22.59 -0.92 30.30
N SER A 95 22.52 -1.96 29.51
CA SER A 95 22.74 -1.91 28.07
C SER A 95 21.47 -2.24 27.29
N ILE A 96 21.32 -1.60 26.12
CA ILE A 96 20.22 -1.85 25.20
C ILE A 96 20.78 -2.28 23.85
N PHE A 97 20.55 -3.52 23.50
CA PHE A 97 20.85 -4.05 22.18
C PHE A 97 19.54 -4.23 21.41
N ALA A 98 18.98 -3.11 20.91
CA ALA A 98 17.65 -3.08 20.28
C ALA A 98 17.54 -3.91 19.00
N GLY A 99 18.66 -4.26 18.35
CA GLY A 99 18.64 -5.05 17.12
C GLY A 99 17.73 -4.43 16.04
N SER A 100 16.80 -5.22 15.53
CA SER A 100 15.84 -4.81 14.52
C SER A 100 14.60 -4.07 15.07
N LEU A 101 14.44 -3.95 16.36
CA LEU A 101 13.21 -3.42 17.01
C LEU A 101 13.08 -1.89 17.01
N GLY A 102 14.07 -1.15 16.49
CA GLY A 102 13.95 0.28 16.23
C GLY A 102 14.14 1.20 17.45
N GLN A 103 13.87 2.49 17.24
CA GLN A 103 14.20 3.56 18.23
C GLN A 103 13.19 3.64 19.37
N SER A 104 11.93 3.25 19.17
CA SER A 104 10.85 3.34 20.18
C SER A 104 11.20 2.61 21.49
N ILE A 105 11.94 1.51 21.41
CA ILE A 105 12.38 0.74 22.58
C ILE A 105 13.38 1.51 23.44
N LYS A 106 14.25 2.32 22.82
CA LYS A 106 15.19 3.16 23.55
C LYS A 106 14.47 4.19 24.41
N ASP A 107 13.35 4.71 23.90
CA ASP A 107 12.53 5.70 24.60
C ASP A 107 11.76 5.04 25.76
N SER A 108 11.19 3.86 25.52
CA SER A 108 10.53 3.05 26.56
C SER A 108 11.50 2.69 27.69
N PHE A 109 12.70 2.22 27.34
CA PHE A 109 13.73 1.89 28.33
C PHE A 109 14.25 3.13 29.05
N SER A 110 14.53 4.23 28.35
CA SER A 110 14.98 5.49 28.96
C SER A 110 13.95 6.05 29.94
N THR A 111 12.67 5.91 29.62
CA THR A 111 11.58 6.33 30.50
C THR A 111 11.49 5.46 31.73
N MET A 112 11.73 4.16 31.63
CA MET A 112 11.82 3.26 32.77
C MET A 112 13.10 3.50 33.58
N ALA A 113 14.25 3.62 32.93
CA ALA A 113 15.54 3.84 33.60
C ALA A 113 15.57 5.13 34.46
N LYS A 114 14.91 6.20 34.00
CA LYS A 114 14.78 7.45 34.76
C LYS A 114 14.00 7.31 36.07
N ARG A 115 13.22 6.26 36.25
CA ARG A 115 12.50 5.96 37.51
C ARG A 115 13.34 5.20 38.52
N PHE A 116 14.61 4.89 38.22
CA PHE A 116 15.50 4.11 39.05
C PHE A 116 16.53 5.02 39.70
N THR A 117 16.31 5.37 40.96
CA THR A 117 17.37 5.74 41.87
C THR A 117 17.86 4.47 42.55
N PHE A 118 19.10 4.09 42.26
CA PHE A 118 19.74 2.91 42.80
C PHE A 118 19.86 2.99 44.32
N GLY A 119 19.09 2.17 45.03
CA GLY A 119 19.35 1.82 46.41
C GLY A 119 19.77 0.35 46.44
N GLY A 120 21.07 0.12 46.56
CA GLY A 120 21.62 -1.24 46.45
C GLY A 120 21.16 -2.15 47.58
N ASP A 121 20.64 -3.28 47.19
CA ASP A 121 20.86 -4.55 47.90
C ASP A 121 20.92 -5.65 46.83
N THR A 122 21.73 -6.68 47.07
CA THR A 122 22.00 -7.75 46.12
C THR A 122 20.70 -8.36 45.61
N ALA A 123 20.50 -8.32 44.29
CA ALA A 123 19.37 -8.86 43.58
C ALA A 123 18.98 -10.26 44.07
N LYS A 124 17.78 -10.37 44.60
CA LYS A 124 17.27 -11.64 45.17
C LYS A 124 16.35 -12.42 44.20
N ASP A 125 15.87 -11.78 43.15
CA ASP A 125 14.97 -12.40 42.15
C ASP A 125 15.26 -11.83 40.75
N GLN A 126 16.21 -12.43 40.04
CA GLN A 126 16.59 -12.09 38.69
C GLN A 126 16.11 -13.17 37.72
N ARG A 127 15.37 -12.81 36.72
CA ARG A 127 14.80 -13.73 35.74
C ARG A 127 15.18 -13.31 34.32
N VAL A 128 15.39 -14.31 33.44
CA VAL A 128 15.60 -14.10 32.03
C VAL A 128 14.32 -14.53 31.31
N TYR A 129 13.76 -13.63 30.49
CA TYR A 129 12.64 -13.91 29.63
C TYR A 129 13.02 -13.71 28.18
N TYR A 130 12.42 -14.51 27.30
CA TYR A 130 12.56 -14.38 25.85
C TYR A 130 11.20 -14.07 25.26
N VAL A 131 11.10 -12.92 24.60
CA VAL A 131 9.90 -12.45 23.94
C VAL A 131 10.00 -12.76 22.44
N ASN A 132 8.98 -13.35 21.88
CA ASN A 132 8.87 -13.62 20.45
C ASN A 132 8.62 -12.31 19.72
N THR A 133 9.54 -11.95 18.81
CA THR A 133 9.43 -10.74 17.98
C THR A 133 9.06 -11.05 16.52
N LYS A 134 8.85 -12.33 16.23
CA LYS A 134 8.36 -12.78 14.93
C LYS A 134 6.89 -12.39 14.77
N GLU A 135 6.42 -12.51 13.56
CA GLU A 135 5.00 -12.44 13.26
C GLU A 135 4.26 -13.61 13.90
N MET A 136 3.23 -13.30 14.70
CA MET A 136 2.41 -14.27 15.39
C MET A 136 1.35 -14.84 14.45
N GLY A 137 0.92 -16.06 14.73
CA GLY A 137 0.00 -16.83 13.93
C GLY A 137 -1.32 -16.12 13.57
N GLU A 138 -2.03 -16.71 12.65
CA GLU A 138 -3.25 -16.12 12.07
C GLU A 138 -4.42 -16.13 13.06
N VAL A 139 -4.85 -14.94 13.47
CA VAL A 139 -6.05 -14.78 14.31
C VAL A 139 -7.27 -14.57 13.42
N LEU A 140 -8.22 -15.51 13.46
CA LEU A 140 -9.44 -15.43 12.66
C LEU A 140 -10.40 -14.37 13.21
N TYR A 141 -10.95 -13.55 12.31
CA TYR A 141 -12.00 -12.60 12.64
C TYR A 141 -13.22 -12.74 11.72
N GLY A 142 -14.33 -12.17 12.15
CA GLY A 142 -15.55 -12.06 11.35
C GLY A 142 -16.51 -11.06 11.95
N THR A 143 -17.17 -10.30 11.11
CA THR A 143 -18.13 -9.26 11.51
C THR A 143 -19.48 -9.91 11.83
N ALA A 144 -19.75 -10.17 13.10
CA ALA A 144 -21.07 -10.64 13.54
C ALA A 144 -22.17 -9.61 13.24
N THR A 145 -21.89 -8.35 13.51
CA THR A 145 -22.72 -7.19 13.14
C THR A 145 -22.16 -6.54 11.90
N PRO A 146 -22.98 -6.27 10.86
CA PRO A 146 -22.51 -5.59 9.67
C PRO A 146 -21.97 -4.19 9.98
N ILE A 147 -20.84 -3.84 9.35
CA ILE A 147 -20.23 -2.53 9.48
C ILE A 147 -20.84 -1.58 8.44
N PRO A 148 -21.27 -0.37 8.82
CA PRO A 148 -21.72 0.62 7.86
C PRO A 148 -20.52 1.14 7.04
N PHE A 149 -20.60 1.00 5.72
CA PHE A 149 -19.62 1.49 4.78
C PHE A 149 -20.29 2.42 3.76
N ARG A 150 -19.71 3.58 3.53
CA ARG A 150 -20.26 4.55 2.60
C ARG A 150 -19.66 4.39 1.22
N VAL A 151 -20.50 4.02 0.26
CA VAL A 151 -20.15 3.95 -1.17
C VAL A 151 -20.49 5.28 -1.84
N VAL A 152 -19.59 5.82 -2.64
CA VAL A 152 -19.78 7.03 -3.43
C VAL A 152 -19.62 6.65 -4.91
N VAL A 153 -20.74 6.43 -5.59
CA VAL A 153 -20.76 6.10 -7.02
C VAL A 153 -20.51 7.36 -7.87
N ASN A 154 -21.18 8.45 -7.52
CA ASN A 154 -20.97 9.75 -8.17
C ASN A 154 -21.31 10.87 -7.19
N GLU A 155 -20.33 11.72 -6.90
CA GLU A 155 -20.47 12.80 -5.94
C GLU A 155 -21.30 13.97 -6.47
N GLU A 156 -21.09 14.34 -7.75
CA GLU A 156 -21.77 15.46 -8.41
C GLU A 156 -23.27 15.21 -8.50
N LEU A 157 -23.65 13.95 -8.73
CA LEU A 157 -25.04 13.51 -8.82
C LEU A 157 -25.64 13.15 -7.46
N GLY A 158 -24.84 13.18 -6.40
CA GLY A 158 -25.27 12.80 -5.05
C GLY A 158 -25.54 11.30 -4.87
N PHE A 159 -25.04 10.45 -5.75
CA PHE A 159 -25.18 8.98 -5.66
C PHE A 159 -24.25 8.43 -4.58
N LYS A 160 -24.72 8.50 -3.34
CA LYS A 160 -24.03 8.04 -2.12
C LYS A 160 -24.95 7.11 -1.37
N LEU A 161 -24.45 5.91 -1.03
CA LEU A 161 -25.20 4.89 -0.31
C LEU A 161 -24.40 4.38 0.88
N SER A 162 -25.03 4.24 2.04
CA SER A 162 -24.44 3.50 3.16
C SER A 162 -24.86 2.03 3.07
N VAL A 163 -23.88 1.15 2.88
CA VAL A 163 -24.10 -0.29 2.76
C VAL A 163 -23.73 -0.99 4.08
N LYS A 164 -24.32 -2.15 4.29
CA LYS A 164 -24.06 -3.01 5.44
C LYS A 164 -23.02 -4.06 5.05
N LEU A 165 -21.75 -3.75 5.28
CA LEU A 165 -20.62 -4.58 4.92
C LEU A 165 -20.44 -5.72 5.94
N ARG A 166 -20.28 -6.94 5.45
CA ARG A 166 -19.80 -8.09 6.23
C ARG A 166 -18.49 -8.57 5.63
N CYS A 167 -17.53 -8.86 6.49
CA CYS A 167 -16.28 -9.46 6.07
C CYS A 167 -15.78 -10.45 7.12
N ASN A 168 -14.95 -11.38 6.66
CA ASN A 168 -14.18 -12.27 7.50
C ASN A 168 -12.80 -12.47 6.90
N GLY A 169 -11.87 -12.90 7.72
CA GLY A 169 -10.49 -13.12 7.33
C GLY A 169 -9.62 -13.45 8.52
N ASN A 170 -8.36 -13.13 8.41
CA ASN A 170 -7.37 -13.26 9.47
C ASN A 170 -6.51 -12.02 9.58
N PHE A 171 -5.89 -11.86 10.71
CA PHE A 171 -4.84 -10.85 10.90
C PHE A 171 -3.67 -11.47 11.66
N THR A 172 -2.51 -10.91 11.44
CA THR A 172 -1.30 -11.25 12.18
C THR A 172 -0.81 -10.03 12.95
N TYR A 173 -0.10 -10.28 14.02
CA TYR A 173 0.45 -9.22 14.85
C TYR A 173 1.85 -9.60 15.34
N ARG A 174 2.59 -8.64 15.88
CA ARG A 174 3.87 -8.90 16.52
C ARG A 174 4.07 -8.04 17.75
N VAL A 175 5.00 -8.47 18.59
CA VAL A 175 5.50 -7.66 19.69
C VAL A 175 6.56 -6.70 19.15
N ALA A 176 6.20 -5.42 19.03
CA ALA A 176 7.08 -4.35 18.57
C ALA A 176 7.88 -3.71 19.70
N ASP A 177 7.32 -3.68 20.92
CA ASP A 177 8.01 -3.22 22.14
C ASP A 177 7.90 -4.26 23.26
N PRO A 178 8.91 -5.13 23.42
CA PRO A 178 8.95 -6.17 24.46
C PRO A 178 8.87 -5.64 25.89
N ILE A 179 9.33 -4.40 26.14
CA ILE A 179 9.30 -3.81 27.49
C ILE A 179 7.87 -3.47 27.88
N LEU A 180 7.16 -2.78 26.99
CA LEU A 180 5.74 -2.45 27.20
C LEU A 180 4.91 -3.71 27.30
N PHE A 181 5.20 -4.70 26.44
CA PHE A 181 4.51 -5.99 26.48
C PHE A 181 4.69 -6.70 27.81
N TYR A 182 5.94 -6.83 28.27
CA TYR A 182 6.22 -7.42 29.57
C TYR A 182 5.51 -6.67 30.70
N THR A 183 5.66 -5.35 30.73
CA THR A 183 5.17 -4.53 31.85
C THR A 183 3.66 -4.49 31.96
N ASN A 184 2.95 -4.44 30.81
CA ASN A 184 1.53 -4.14 30.78
C ASN A 184 0.65 -5.34 30.36
N VAL A 185 1.25 -6.45 29.90
CA VAL A 185 0.49 -7.61 29.41
C VAL A 185 0.83 -8.88 30.17
N CYS A 186 2.07 -9.38 30.08
CA CYS A 186 2.39 -10.70 30.61
C CYS A 186 2.94 -10.68 32.06
N GLY A 187 3.74 -9.67 32.43
CA GLY A 187 4.41 -9.64 33.74
C GLY A 187 5.32 -10.85 33.95
N ASN A 188 5.43 -11.30 35.21
CA ASN A 188 6.18 -12.52 35.55
C ASN A 188 5.44 -13.78 35.11
N VAL A 189 6.02 -14.49 34.16
CA VAL A 189 5.51 -15.76 33.64
C VAL A 189 6.25 -16.91 34.32
N ALA A 190 5.56 -17.99 34.62
CA ALA A 190 6.17 -19.15 35.24
C ALA A 190 6.95 -20.00 34.23
N GLU A 191 6.34 -20.30 33.10
CA GLU A 191 6.91 -21.06 31.98
C GLU A 191 6.69 -20.32 30.67
N ASP A 192 5.51 -20.46 30.04
CA ASP A 192 5.16 -19.84 28.77
C ASP A 192 3.96 -18.90 28.92
N PHE A 193 3.94 -17.86 28.10
CA PHE A 193 2.79 -16.99 27.89
C PHE A 193 2.32 -17.16 26.45
N GLU A 194 1.19 -17.84 26.30
CA GLU A 194 0.62 -18.21 25.00
C GLU A 194 -0.23 -17.08 24.42
N SER A 195 -0.27 -17.02 23.10
CA SER A 195 -1.04 -16.03 22.31
C SER A 195 -2.54 -16.12 22.59
N GLU A 196 -3.08 -17.33 22.78
CA GLU A 196 -4.49 -17.58 23.06
C GLU A 196 -5.01 -16.76 24.25
N THR A 197 -4.14 -16.50 25.23
CA THR A 197 -4.49 -15.72 26.43
C THR A 197 -4.98 -14.32 26.11
N ILE A 198 -4.47 -13.70 25.03
CA ILE A 198 -4.78 -12.31 24.66
C ILE A 198 -5.59 -12.18 23.36
N GLU A 199 -5.64 -13.22 22.53
CA GLU A 199 -6.25 -13.16 21.19
C GLU A 199 -7.71 -12.72 21.22
N GLY A 200 -8.49 -13.23 22.16
CA GLY A 200 -9.89 -12.84 22.31
C GLY A 200 -10.07 -11.32 22.52
N LYS A 201 -9.17 -10.73 23.32
CA LYS A 201 -9.16 -9.29 23.58
C LYS A 201 -8.68 -8.50 22.36
N LEU A 202 -7.60 -8.96 21.72
CA LEU A 202 -7.06 -8.34 20.50
C LEU A 202 -8.10 -8.33 19.39
N LYS A 203 -8.79 -9.46 19.17
CA LYS A 203 -9.88 -9.57 18.21
C LYS A 203 -11.01 -8.58 18.47
N GLY A 204 -11.45 -8.46 19.73
CA GLY A 204 -12.52 -7.52 20.11
C GLY A 204 -12.14 -6.04 19.84
N GLU A 205 -10.92 -5.65 20.18
CA GLU A 205 -10.40 -4.30 19.95
C GLU A 205 -10.21 -4.02 18.47
N LEU A 206 -9.63 -4.96 17.71
CA LEU A 206 -9.46 -4.86 16.26
C LEU A 206 -10.82 -4.72 15.57
N MET A 207 -11.82 -5.49 15.96
CA MET A 207 -13.18 -5.36 15.40
C MET A 207 -13.79 -4.00 15.67
N THR A 208 -13.46 -3.36 16.79
CA THR A 208 -13.91 -1.99 17.11
C THR A 208 -13.18 -0.97 16.24
N ALA A 209 -11.88 -1.13 16.02
CA ALA A 209 -11.06 -0.25 15.20
C ALA A 209 -11.32 -0.43 13.69
N LEU A 210 -11.87 -1.57 13.27
CA LEU A 210 -12.14 -1.86 11.85
C LEU A 210 -13.16 -0.89 11.25
N GLN A 211 -14.16 -0.45 12.00
CA GLN A 211 -15.14 0.50 11.50
C GLN A 211 -14.54 1.86 11.12
N PRO A 212 -13.78 2.57 11.99
CA PRO A 212 -13.12 3.81 11.62
C PRO A 212 -12.04 3.60 10.55
N ALA A 213 -11.31 2.47 10.56
CA ALA A 213 -10.34 2.15 9.51
C ALA A 213 -10.99 2.04 8.13
N LEU A 214 -12.11 1.32 8.01
CA LEU A 214 -12.87 1.23 6.76
C LEU A 214 -13.50 2.57 6.37
N ALA A 215 -13.87 3.42 7.34
CA ALA A 215 -14.39 4.75 7.05
C ALA A 215 -13.35 5.65 6.39
N LYS A 216 -12.04 5.50 6.68
CA LYS A 216 -10.95 6.19 5.98
C LYS A 216 -10.92 5.79 4.50
N LEU A 217 -10.99 4.48 4.19
CA LEU A 217 -11.04 4.00 2.80
C LEU A 217 -12.27 4.54 2.06
N SER A 218 -13.41 4.59 2.73
CA SER A 218 -14.63 5.19 2.17
C SER A 218 -14.46 6.68 1.86
N ALA A 219 -13.71 7.42 2.68
CA ALA A 219 -13.39 8.83 2.42
C ALA A 219 -12.49 8.98 1.19
N ASP A 220 -11.58 8.05 0.97
CA ASP A 220 -10.70 7.97 -0.21
C ASP A 220 -11.41 7.43 -1.46
N ARG A 221 -12.76 7.23 -1.38
CA ARG A 221 -13.63 6.75 -2.47
C ARG A 221 -13.34 5.34 -2.95
N VAL A 222 -12.71 4.52 -2.13
CA VAL A 222 -12.51 3.10 -2.43
C VAL A 222 -13.87 2.40 -2.43
N MET A 223 -14.18 1.68 -3.50
CA MET A 223 -15.42 0.91 -3.60
C MET A 223 -15.33 -0.35 -2.72
N TYR A 224 -16.48 -0.83 -2.24
CA TYR A 224 -16.51 -1.98 -1.33
C TYR A 224 -15.84 -3.24 -1.90
N TYR A 225 -15.97 -3.47 -3.21
CA TYR A 225 -15.38 -4.62 -3.90
C TYR A 225 -13.85 -4.45 -4.16
N GLU A 226 -13.31 -3.25 -3.98
CA GLU A 226 -11.87 -2.96 -4.11
C GLU A 226 -11.14 -3.15 -2.78
N ILE A 227 -11.85 -3.15 -1.64
CA ILE A 227 -11.25 -3.28 -0.30
C ILE A 227 -10.28 -4.46 -0.18
N PRO A 228 -10.54 -5.65 -0.76
CA PRO A 228 -9.58 -6.77 -0.71
C PRO A 228 -8.24 -6.49 -1.40
N ALA A 229 -8.18 -5.52 -2.32
CA ALA A 229 -6.94 -5.07 -2.94
C ALA A 229 -6.18 -4.04 -2.07
N HIS A 230 -6.86 -3.42 -1.08
CA HIS A 230 -6.32 -2.39 -0.18
C HIS A 230 -6.01 -2.91 1.23
N THR A 231 -5.65 -4.19 1.37
CA THR A 231 -5.39 -4.80 2.69
C THR A 231 -4.24 -4.12 3.46
N MET A 232 -3.23 -3.62 2.76
CA MET A 232 -2.13 -2.87 3.38
C MET A 232 -2.60 -1.52 3.94
N ASP A 233 -3.49 -0.83 3.23
CA ASP A 233 -4.05 0.44 3.67
C ASP A 233 -4.97 0.24 4.88
N VAL A 234 -5.74 -0.86 4.89
CA VAL A 234 -6.54 -1.27 6.06
C VAL A 234 -5.64 -1.56 7.25
N ALA A 235 -4.54 -2.32 7.08
CA ALA A 235 -3.61 -2.61 8.16
C ALA A 235 -2.96 -1.33 8.72
N ALA A 236 -2.57 -0.39 7.86
CA ALA A 236 -2.04 0.90 8.26
C ALA A 236 -3.08 1.72 9.05
N ALA A 237 -4.32 1.79 8.55
CA ALA A 237 -5.42 2.48 9.23
C ALA A 237 -5.77 1.84 10.58
N LEU A 238 -5.72 0.51 10.68
CA LEU A 238 -5.91 -0.20 11.95
C LEU A 238 -4.78 0.11 12.95
N ASN A 239 -3.53 0.15 12.50
CA ASN A 239 -2.40 0.52 13.37
C ASN A 239 -2.53 1.96 13.89
N ASP A 240 -3.03 2.89 13.07
CA ASP A 240 -3.31 4.26 13.51
C ASP A 240 -4.38 4.29 14.60
N GLU A 241 -5.52 3.62 14.37
CA GLU A 241 -6.65 3.59 15.30
C GLU A 241 -6.32 2.84 16.61
N LEU A 242 -5.44 1.85 16.55
CA LEU A 242 -5.00 1.07 17.70
C LEU A 242 -3.73 1.61 18.36
N SER A 243 -3.13 2.69 17.82
CA SER A 243 -1.82 3.21 18.26
C SER A 243 -1.74 3.48 19.77
N ASP A 244 -2.77 4.09 20.34
CA ASP A 244 -2.81 4.45 21.78
C ASP A 244 -2.95 3.22 22.69
N ILE A 245 -3.56 2.16 22.22
CA ILE A 245 -3.87 0.97 23.03
C ILE A 245 -2.85 -0.13 22.78
N TRP A 246 -2.57 -0.45 21.52
CA TRP A 246 -1.69 -1.53 21.18
C TRP A 246 -0.23 -1.10 21.22
N ARG A 247 0.14 -0.09 20.43
CA ARG A 247 1.54 0.34 20.31
C ARG A 247 2.03 1.07 21.56
N ALA A 248 1.33 2.11 22.02
CA ALA A 248 1.78 2.95 23.12
C ALA A 248 1.68 2.27 24.51
N LYS A 249 0.67 1.40 24.71
CA LYS A 249 0.47 0.76 26.02
C LYS A 249 0.97 -0.66 26.09
N ARG A 250 0.88 -1.44 24.99
CA ARG A 250 1.20 -2.88 25.04
C ARG A 250 2.39 -3.27 24.18
N GLY A 251 2.88 -2.38 23.33
CA GLY A 251 3.98 -2.67 22.42
C GLY A 251 3.63 -3.68 21.35
N LEU A 252 2.36 -3.71 20.91
CA LEU A 252 1.87 -4.57 19.84
C LEU A 252 1.57 -3.77 18.58
N GLU A 253 1.69 -4.40 17.42
CA GLU A 253 1.24 -3.83 16.14
C GLU A 253 0.67 -4.90 15.21
N VAL A 254 -0.26 -4.51 14.34
CA VAL A 254 -0.79 -5.36 13.27
C VAL A 254 0.26 -5.41 12.15
N VAL A 255 0.61 -6.63 11.72
CA VAL A 255 1.56 -6.85 10.62
C VAL A 255 0.81 -7.02 9.31
N SER A 256 -0.19 -7.90 9.29
CA SER A 256 -1.03 -8.12 8.11
C SER A 256 -2.51 -8.18 8.49
N PHE A 257 -3.34 -7.79 7.54
CA PHE A 257 -4.79 -7.90 7.64
C PHE A 257 -5.32 -8.43 6.32
N ASN A 258 -5.90 -9.63 6.35
CA ASN A 258 -6.39 -10.31 5.17
C ASN A 258 -7.91 -10.42 5.19
N ILE A 259 -8.53 -10.28 4.03
CA ILE A 259 -9.97 -10.39 3.85
C ILE A 259 -10.24 -11.60 2.95
N ASN A 260 -10.78 -12.66 3.53
CA ASN A 260 -11.09 -13.91 2.80
C ASN A 260 -12.45 -13.81 2.09
N SER A 261 -13.40 -13.10 2.69
CA SER A 261 -14.72 -12.87 2.12
C SER A 261 -15.23 -11.50 2.53
N LEU A 262 -15.85 -10.83 1.57
CA LEU A 262 -16.49 -9.55 1.77
C LEU A 262 -17.84 -9.58 1.04
N SER A 263 -18.90 -9.14 1.69
CA SER A 263 -20.26 -9.14 1.14
C SER A 263 -21.09 -7.99 1.66
N ILE A 264 -22.03 -7.56 0.84
CA ILE A 264 -23.10 -6.65 1.19
C ILE A 264 -24.46 -7.33 0.89
N PRO A 265 -25.58 -6.85 1.43
CA PRO A 265 -26.91 -7.37 1.07
C PRO A 265 -27.20 -7.18 -0.42
N GLU A 266 -27.82 -8.18 -1.04
CA GLU A 266 -28.12 -8.24 -2.49
C GLU A 266 -28.96 -7.06 -2.98
N ASP A 267 -29.90 -6.55 -2.16
CA ASP A 267 -30.71 -5.39 -2.45
C ASP A 267 -29.86 -4.10 -2.56
N GLN A 268 -28.79 -3.99 -1.77
CA GLN A 268 -27.87 -2.86 -1.80
C GLN A 268 -26.89 -2.96 -2.97
N GLU A 269 -26.45 -4.17 -3.29
CA GLU A 269 -25.61 -4.45 -4.45
C GLU A 269 -26.34 -4.09 -5.75
N LYS A 270 -27.58 -4.54 -5.93
CA LYS A 270 -28.43 -4.17 -7.08
C LYS A 270 -28.57 -2.66 -7.21
N LYS A 271 -28.79 -1.97 -6.12
CA LYS A 271 -28.90 -0.49 -6.11
C LYS A 271 -27.63 0.19 -6.59
N ILE A 272 -26.44 -0.31 -6.16
CA ILE A 272 -25.16 0.25 -6.59
C ILE A 272 -25.01 0.03 -8.10
N THR A 273 -25.26 -1.19 -8.58
CA THR A 273 -25.20 -1.51 -10.01
C THR A 273 -26.14 -0.62 -10.84
N GLU A 274 -27.38 -0.45 -10.39
CA GLU A 274 -28.33 0.48 -11.04
C GLU A 274 -27.80 1.91 -11.08
N TRP A 275 -27.16 2.37 -10.01
CA TRP A 275 -26.61 3.72 -9.94
C TRP A 275 -25.35 3.88 -10.80
N GLU A 276 -24.49 2.87 -10.86
CA GLU A 276 -23.35 2.83 -11.79
C GLU A 276 -23.82 2.89 -13.24
N GLU A 277 -24.83 2.09 -13.61
CA GLU A 277 -25.44 2.12 -14.92
C GLU A 277 -26.07 3.48 -15.24
N ASN A 278 -26.79 4.08 -14.28
CA ASN A 278 -27.38 5.40 -14.44
C ASN A 278 -26.33 6.50 -14.56
N ALA A 279 -25.26 6.45 -13.78
CA ALA A 279 -24.15 7.39 -13.87
C ALA A 279 -23.47 7.32 -15.27
N MET A 280 -23.31 6.13 -15.81
CA MET A 280 -22.81 5.95 -17.19
C MET A 280 -23.77 6.54 -18.22
N THR A 281 -25.11 6.41 -18.04
CA THR A 281 -26.10 6.92 -19.00
C THR A 281 -26.27 8.45 -18.95
N MET A 282 -25.85 9.09 -17.86
CA MET A 282 -25.86 10.56 -17.76
C MET A 282 -24.75 11.22 -18.60
N ASN A 283 -23.73 10.50 -19.01
CA ASN A 283 -22.85 10.93 -20.09
C ASN A 283 -23.64 10.94 -21.39
N GLN A 284 -23.89 12.12 -21.95
CA GLN A 284 -24.73 12.32 -23.12
C GLN A 284 -24.31 11.47 -24.32
N THR A 285 -23.00 11.24 -24.47
CA THR A 285 -22.45 10.38 -25.54
C THR A 285 -22.80 8.91 -25.30
N VAL A 286 -22.77 8.43 -24.08
CA VAL A 286 -23.15 7.05 -23.73
C VAL A 286 -24.65 6.88 -23.82
N ALA A 287 -25.43 7.86 -23.37
CA ALA A 287 -26.90 7.86 -23.52
C ALA A 287 -27.32 7.79 -24.98
N ALA A 288 -26.68 8.59 -25.84
CA ALA A 288 -26.96 8.57 -27.29
C ALA A 288 -26.60 7.22 -27.94
N SER A 289 -25.45 6.61 -27.56
CA SER A 289 -25.06 5.29 -28.08
C SER A 289 -26.01 4.17 -27.64
N ARG A 290 -26.48 4.19 -26.36
CA ARG A 290 -27.51 3.25 -25.86
C ARG A 290 -28.85 3.43 -26.54
N LEU A 291 -29.27 4.67 -26.83
CA LEU A 291 -30.49 4.96 -27.56
C LEU A 291 -30.41 4.39 -29.01
N VAL A 292 -29.28 4.60 -29.69
CA VAL A 292 -29.02 4.02 -31.00
C VAL A 292 -29.02 2.48 -30.97
N GLY A 293 -28.38 1.89 -29.96
CA GLY A 293 -28.37 0.44 -29.73
C GLY A 293 -29.78 -0.12 -29.50
N ALA A 294 -30.56 0.53 -28.63
CA ALA A 294 -31.96 0.13 -28.39
C ALA A 294 -32.85 0.25 -29.65
N GLN A 295 -32.66 1.32 -30.43
CA GLN A 295 -33.34 1.48 -31.72
C GLN A 295 -32.96 0.38 -32.73
N ALA A 296 -31.65 0.05 -32.81
CA ALA A 296 -31.18 -1.03 -33.68
C ALA A 296 -31.74 -2.40 -33.26
N THR A 297 -31.82 -2.67 -31.96
CA THR A 297 -32.42 -3.91 -31.42
C THR A 297 -33.91 -3.95 -31.70
N ALA A 298 -34.64 -2.88 -31.42
CA ALA A 298 -36.08 -2.79 -31.75
C ALA A 298 -36.36 -2.96 -33.23
N MET A 299 -35.52 -2.41 -34.13
CA MET A 299 -35.61 -2.63 -35.56
C MET A 299 -35.35 -4.08 -35.94
N LYS A 300 -34.38 -4.72 -35.34
CA LYS A 300 -34.07 -6.14 -35.58
C LYS A 300 -35.21 -7.05 -35.12
N ASP A 301 -35.79 -6.77 -33.96
CA ASP A 301 -36.92 -7.54 -33.39
C ASP A 301 -38.20 -7.32 -34.22
N ALA A 302 -38.44 -6.08 -34.66
CA ALA A 302 -39.52 -5.78 -35.60
C ALA A 302 -39.35 -6.48 -36.97
N ALA A 303 -38.13 -6.55 -37.50
CA ALA A 303 -37.81 -7.26 -38.72
C ALA A 303 -37.99 -8.79 -38.63
N ASN A 304 -37.75 -9.36 -37.43
CA ASN A 304 -37.93 -10.78 -37.15
C ASN A 304 -39.41 -11.19 -36.91
N ASN A 305 -40.30 -10.21 -36.74
CA ASN A 305 -41.71 -10.46 -36.45
C ASN A 305 -42.55 -10.36 -37.77
N ALA A 306 -42.94 -11.52 -38.32
CA ALA A 306 -43.59 -11.63 -39.63
C ALA A 306 -44.90 -10.81 -39.79
N ASN A 307 -45.56 -10.40 -38.66
CA ASN A 307 -46.81 -9.61 -38.66
C ASN A 307 -46.63 -8.15 -38.22
N GLY A 308 -45.44 -7.72 -37.80
CA GLY A 308 -45.22 -6.41 -37.15
C GLY A 308 -44.34 -5.42 -37.90
N ALA A 309 -43.62 -5.87 -38.93
CA ALA A 309 -42.61 -5.05 -39.63
C ALA A 309 -43.14 -3.76 -40.24
N MET A 310 -44.34 -3.79 -40.81
CA MET A 310 -44.89 -2.64 -41.50
C MET A 310 -45.52 -1.60 -40.58
N THR A 311 -46.13 -2.01 -39.47
CA THR A 311 -46.76 -1.12 -38.49
C THR A 311 -45.72 -0.49 -37.57
N GLY A 312 -44.65 -1.21 -37.20
CA GLY A 312 -43.54 -0.72 -36.40
C GLY A 312 -42.72 0.37 -37.11
N PHE A 313 -42.47 0.21 -38.40
CA PHE A 313 -41.75 1.19 -39.21
C PHE A 313 -42.52 2.49 -39.40
N MET A 314 -43.86 2.42 -39.58
CA MET A 314 -44.73 3.59 -39.70
C MET A 314 -44.86 4.38 -38.39
N GLY A 315 -44.95 3.67 -37.26
CA GLY A 315 -45.01 4.29 -35.93
C GLY A 315 -43.69 5.00 -35.54
N MET A 316 -42.55 4.42 -35.89
CA MET A 316 -41.23 5.00 -35.60
C MET A 316 -40.92 6.22 -36.48
N GLY A 317 -41.31 6.21 -37.75
CA GLY A 317 -41.20 7.38 -38.64
C GLY A 317 -42.01 8.58 -38.13
N MET A 318 -43.21 8.34 -37.59
CA MET A 318 -44.06 9.39 -37.01
C MET A 318 -43.51 9.93 -35.69
N ALA A 319 -42.95 9.08 -34.82
CA ALA A 319 -42.34 9.50 -33.57
C ALA A 319 -41.06 10.33 -33.76
N MET A 320 -40.26 10.03 -34.78
CA MET A 320 -39.08 10.82 -35.17
C MET A 320 -39.42 12.20 -35.72
N ASN A 321 -40.58 12.35 -36.35
CA ASN A 321 -40.97 13.61 -37.00
C ASN A 321 -41.72 14.59 -36.07
N GLN A 322 -42.18 14.14 -34.93
CA GLN A 322 -42.93 14.95 -33.96
C GLN A 322 -42.11 15.41 -32.73
N GLY A 323 -40.80 15.59 -32.83
CA GLY A 323 -39.98 16.18 -31.76
C GLY A 323 -39.56 15.22 -30.67
N GLY A 324 -39.52 13.92 -30.92
CA GLY A 324 -38.96 12.92 -30.04
C GLY A 324 -37.45 13.14 -29.86
N ILE A 325 -36.91 12.71 -28.71
CA ILE A 325 -35.49 12.78 -28.37
C ILE A 325 -34.68 12.06 -29.46
N ASN A 326 -33.97 12.85 -30.28
CA ASN A 326 -33.14 12.34 -31.36
C ASN A 326 -31.69 12.20 -30.89
N ALA A 327 -31.06 11.06 -31.18
CA ALA A 327 -29.66 10.79 -30.86
C ALA A 327 -28.71 11.90 -31.38
N GLN A 328 -29.02 12.47 -32.55
CA GLN A 328 -28.23 13.59 -33.10
C GLN A 328 -28.31 14.86 -32.26
N ASN A 329 -29.48 15.17 -31.68
CA ASN A 329 -29.62 16.32 -30.77
C ASN A 329 -28.92 16.08 -29.44
N LEU A 330 -28.90 14.86 -28.93
CA LEU A 330 -28.13 14.51 -27.73
C LEU A 330 -26.61 14.62 -27.96
N TYR A 331 -26.10 14.16 -29.10
CA TYR A 331 -24.69 14.34 -29.46
C TYR A 331 -24.32 15.82 -29.63
N ALA A 332 -25.18 16.63 -30.22
CA ALA A 332 -24.97 18.06 -30.42
C ALA A 332 -24.95 18.82 -29.07
N THR A 333 -25.81 18.44 -28.12
CA THR A 333 -25.86 19.06 -26.80
C THR A 333 -24.65 18.65 -25.91
N GLY A 334 -24.16 17.42 -26.08
CA GLY A 334 -22.94 16.93 -25.39
C GLY A 334 -21.66 17.63 -25.84
N ALA A 335 -21.60 18.10 -27.07
CA ALA A 335 -20.46 18.87 -27.60
C ALA A 335 -20.42 20.32 -27.06
N GLN A 336 -21.50 20.82 -26.44
CA GLN A 336 -21.61 22.20 -25.95
C GLN A 336 -21.37 22.34 -24.42
N ALA A 337 -21.10 21.27 -23.70
CA ALA A 337 -20.89 21.29 -22.24
C ALA A 337 -19.47 21.63 -21.79
N GLN A 338 -18.66 22.35 -22.59
CA GLN A 338 -17.45 23.02 -22.11
C GLN A 338 -17.79 24.48 -21.76
N PRO A 339 -17.42 24.99 -20.58
CA PRO A 339 -17.69 26.38 -20.22
C PRO A 339 -16.91 27.33 -21.13
N ALA A 340 -17.62 28.10 -21.94
CA ALA A 340 -17.07 29.15 -22.74
C ALA A 340 -16.69 30.36 -21.87
N PRO A 341 -15.54 31.01 -22.06
CA PRO A 341 -15.26 32.29 -21.42
C PRO A 341 -16.15 33.40 -21.99
N THR A 342 -16.61 34.27 -21.11
CA THR A 342 -17.49 35.42 -21.36
C THR A 342 -16.97 36.31 -22.51
N PRO A 343 -17.80 36.72 -23.50
CA PRO A 343 -17.36 37.57 -24.58
C PRO A 343 -17.44 39.06 -24.22
N THR A 344 -16.34 39.77 -24.45
CA THR A 344 -16.30 41.23 -24.57
C THR A 344 -16.54 41.59 -26.05
N PRO A 345 -17.36 42.59 -26.37
CA PRO A 345 -17.71 42.90 -27.76
C PRO A 345 -16.64 43.77 -28.47
N ALA A 346 -16.24 43.37 -29.66
CA ALA A 346 -15.55 44.21 -30.64
C ALA A 346 -15.71 43.67 -32.09
N PRO A 347 -15.45 44.44 -33.11
CA PRO A 347 -16.31 44.55 -34.32
C PRO A 347 -16.00 43.51 -35.39
N ALA A 348 -16.99 43.34 -36.29
CA ALA A 348 -17.06 42.38 -37.37
C ALA A 348 -15.90 42.44 -38.37
N VAL A 349 -15.26 41.26 -38.54
CA VAL A 349 -14.50 40.90 -39.75
C VAL A 349 -14.86 39.44 -40.05
N GLU A 350 -15.28 39.12 -41.24
CA GLU A 350 -15.59 37.76 -41.70
C GLU A 350 -14.43 36.79 -41.43
N PRO A 351 -14.64 35.59 -40.88
CA PRO A 351 -13.56 34.60 -40.77
C PRO A 351 -13.63 33.61 -41.95
N GLU A 352 -12.54 33.55 -42.68
CA GLU A 352 -12.20 32.38 -43.49
C GLU A 352 -12.08 31.17 -42.54
N ILE A 353 -12.92 30.17 -42.72
CA ILE A 353 -12.92 28.89 -42.01
C ILE A 353 -11.71 28.09 -42.47
N LYS A 354 -10.61 28.10 -41.73
CA LYS A 354 -9.55 27.09 -41.85
C LYS A 354 -10.03 25.81 -41.23
N VAL A 355 -10.53 24.89 -42.03
CA VAL A 355 -10.85 23.53 -41.66
C VAL A 355 -9.51 22.79 -41.52
N ASP A 356 -9.06 22.46 -40.31
CA ASP A 356 -7.92 21.57 -40.07
C ASP A 356 -8.29 20.12 -40.45
N GLY A 357 -8.37 19.87 -41.79
CA GLY A 357 -8.61 18.56 -42.36
C GLY A 357 -7.45 18.15 -43.28
N TRP A 358 -7.15 16.88 -43.38
CA TRP A 358 -6.22 16.31 -44.33
C TRP A 358 -6.99 15.82 -45.58
N THR A 359 -6.44 16.03 -46.74
CA THR A 359 -7.04 15.56 -48.01
C THR A 359 -6.65 14.10 -48.25
N CYS A 360 -7.64 13.23 -48.44
CA CYS A 360 -7.41 11.82 -48.71
C CYS A 360 -6.72 11.62 -50.06
N PRO A 361 -5.55 10.94 -50.14
CA PRO A 361 -4.83 10.72 -51.38
C PRO A 361 -5.54 9.76 -52.32
N ASN A 362 -6.50 8.97 -51.83
CA ASN A 362 -7.20 7.97 -52.64
C ASN A 362 -8.51 8.47 -53.28
N CYS A 363 -9.27 9.34 -52.59
CA CYS A 363 -10.56 9.82 -53.09
C CYS A 363 -10.71 11.35 -53.11
N GLY A 364 -9.71 12.12 -52.68
CA GLY A 364 -9.73 13.57 -52.66
C GLY A 364 -10.62 14.24 -51.60
N ASN A 365 -11.31 13.47 -50.78
CA ASN A 365 -12.18 14.02 -49.73
C ASN A 365 -11.38 14.56 -48.53
N VAL A 366 -11.88 15.65 -47.92
CA VAL A 366 -11.25 16.25 -46.72
C VAL A 366 -11.75 15.54 -45.49
N ALA A 367 -10.82 14.93 -44.75
CA ALA A 367 -11.10 14.16 -43.56
C ALA A 367 -10.43 14.81 -42.31
N THR A 368 -11.13 14.82 -41.20
CA THR A 368 -10.61 15.35 -39.90
C THR A 368 -10.17 14.23 -38.95
N GLY A 369 -10.48 12.97 -39.25
CA GLY A 369 -10.18 11.80 -38.42
C GLY A 369 -8.91 11.05 -38.82
N LYS A 370 -8.66 9.90 -38.15
CA LYS A 370 -7.53 8.98 -38.46
C LYS A 370 -7.73 8.18 -39.78
N PHE A 371 -8.96 8.14 -40.29
CA PHE A 371 -9.33 7.45 -41.53
C PHE A 371 -10.23 8.33 -42.34
N CYS A 372 -10.19 8.20 -43.68
CA CYS A 372 -11.12 8.87 -44.56
C CYS A 372 -12.52 8.26 -44.43
N PRO A 373 -13.59 9.06 -44.17
CA PRO A 373 -14.94 8.56 -43.98
C PRO A 373 -15.57 7.97 -45.25
N GLU A 374 -15.08 8.35 -46.43
CA GLU A 374 -15.63 7.91 -47.70
C GLU A 374 -15.03 6.60 -48.22
N CYS A 375 -13.71 6.41 -48.05
CA CYS A 375 -13.03 5.25 -48.64
C CYS A 375 -12.22 4.43 -47.64
N GLY A 376 -12.22 4.77 -46.31
CA GLY A 376 -11.52 4.03 -45.29
C GLY A 376 -10.00 4.17 -45.31
N THR A 377 -9.42 4.99 -46.21
CA THR A 377 -7.97 5.17 -46.28
C THR A 377 -7.45 5.86 -45.01
N PRO A 378 -6.40 5.32 -44.34
CA PRO A 378 -5.84 5.93 -43.14
C PRO A 378 -5.15 7.26 -43.49
N LYS A 379 -5.20 8.20 -42.52
CA LYS A 379 -4.47 9.48 -42.61
C LYS A 379 -2.99 9.22 -42.85
N PRO A 380 -2.37 9.84 -43.84
CA PRO A 380 -0.91 9.78 -44.00
C PRO A 380 -0.23 10.34 -42.74
N ASN A 381 0.59 9.52 -42.08
CA ASN A 381 1.45 10.03 -40.98
C ASN A 381 2.62 10.77 -41.61
N ASP A 382 2.68 12.07 -41.40
CA ASP A 382 3.76 12.94 -41.88
C ASP A 382 5.00 12.92 -40.99
N GLU A 383 5.07 12.02 -40.01
CA GLU A 383 6.25 11.84 -39.17
C GLU A 383 7.29 10.94 -39.86
N GLY A 384 7.90 11.47 -40.91
CA GLY A 384 9.10 10.93 -41.51
C GLY A 384 10.34 11.49 -40.80
N TRP A 385 11.36 10.65 -40.55
CA TRP A 385 12.68 11.11 -40.08
C TRP A 385 13.56 11.41 -41.31
N THR A 386 14.36 12.47 -41.24
CA THR A 386 15.29 12.84 -42.28
C THR A 386 16.63 12.12 -42.03
N CYS A 387 17.12 11.38 -43.03
CA CYS A 387 18.41 10.69 -42.93
C CYS A 387 19.56 11.69 -42.88
N SER A 388 20.37 11.63 -41.82
CA SER A 388 21.54 12.51 -41.65
C SER A 388 22.66 12.28 -42.68
N THR A 389 22.64 11.10 -43.36
CA THR A 389 23.66 10.74 -44.32
C THR A 389 23.35 11.19 -45.74
N CYS A 390 22.08 11.21 -46.19
CA CYS A 390 21.68 11.54 -47.57
C CYS A 390 20.53 12.54 -47.68
N GLY A 391 19.96 13.03 -46.58
CA GLY A 391 18.90 14.03 -46.56
C GLY A 391 17.49 13.49 -46.96
N THR A 392 17.34 12.22 -47.24
CA THR A 392 16.07 11.64 -47.67
C THR A 392 15.13 11.46 -46.48
N VAL A 393 13.85 11.85 -46.64
CA VAL A 393 12.78 11.67 -45.63
C VAL A 393 12.28 10.23 -45.72
N ASN A 394 12.34 9.52 -44.58
CA ASN A 394 12.04 8.09 -44.45
C ASN A 394 10.93 7.85 -43.43
N LYS A 395 10.08 6.81 -43.66
CA LYS A 395 9.04 6.38 -42.72
C LYS A 395 9.39 5.07 -42.01
N GLY A 396 10.44 4.36 -42.44
CA GLY A 396 10.85 3.06 -41.94
C GLY A 396 11.99 3.10 -40.92
N LYS A 397 12.43 1.94 -40.47
CA LYS A 397 13.57 1.78 -39.53
C LYS A 397 14.93 2.01 -40.21
N PHE A 398 14.98 2.07 -41.55
CA PHE A 398 16.19 2.28 -42.33
C PHE A 398 15.90 3.27 -43.45
N CYS A 399 16.92 4.00 -43.87
CA CYS A 399 16.84 4.88 -45.04
C CYS A 399 16.71 4.05 -46.32
N THR A 400 15.71 4.38 -47.17
CA THR A 400 15.43 3.68 -48.42
C THR A 400 16.49 3.90 -49.49
N GLU A 401 17.24 5.00 -49.42
CA GLU A 401 18.28 5.36 -50.38
C GLU A 401 19.65 4.85 -50.03
N CYS A 402 20.09 5.03 -48.75
CA CYS A 402 21.44 4.70 -48.33
C CYS A 402 21.54 3.56 -47.30
N GLY A 403 20.42 3.00 -46.83
CA GLY A 403 20.40 1.91 -45.86
C GLY A 403 20.74 2.32 -44.41
N ALA A 404 20.96 3.61 -44.13
CA ALA A 404 21.29 4.10 -42.79
C ALA A 404 20.12 3.83 -41.81
N LYS A 405 20.42 3.38 -40.60
CA LYS A 405 19.43 3.11 -39.56
C LYS A 405 18.86 4.43 -39.00
N LYS A 406 17.53 4.45 -38.69
CA LYS A 406 16.88 5.58 -37.99
C LYS A 406 17.66 5.84 -36.69
N PRO A 407 18.06 7.10 -36.39
CA PRO A 407 18.65 7.43 -35.09
C PRO A 407 17.69 7.00 -33.96
N ALA A 408 18.22 6.38 -32.92
CA ALA A 408 17.46 6.20 -31.68
C ALA A 408 17.15 7.58 -31.08
N HIS A 409 16.04 7.73 -30.39
CA HIS A 409 15.72 8.97 -29.67
C HIS A 409 16.94 9.38 -28.85
N GLU A 410 17.46 10.55 -29.10
CA GLU A 410 18.52 11.11 -28.27
C GLU A 410 17.94 11.36 -26.88
N PRO A 411 18.67 11.00 -25.80
CA PRO A 411 18.19 11.18 -24.44
C PRO A 411 17.99 12.68 -24.13
N LEU A 412 16.96 13.00 -23.36
CA LEU A 412 16.71 14.31 -22.80
C LEU A 412 17.44 14.42 -21.45
N TYR A 413 18.21 15.47 -21.24
CA TYR A 413 19.00 15.66 -20.03
C TYR A 413 18.42 16.75 -19.13
N ARG A 414 18.41 16.47 -17.82
CA ARG A 414 18.05 17.40 -16.76
C ARG A 414 18.93 17.13 -15.54
N CYS A 415 19.55 18.16 -14.98
CA CYS A 415 20.43 17.99 -13.83
C CYS A 415 19.70 17.32 -12.66
N ASP A 416 20.17 16.17 -12.23
CA ASP A 416 19.60 15.35 -11.15
C ASP A 416 19.72 16.05 -9.78
N LYS A 417 20.74 16.91 -9.62
CA LYS A 417 21.06 17.56 -8.36
C LYS A 417 20.26 18.86 -8.08
N CYS A 418 20.00 19.69 -9.08
CA CYS A 418 19.31 20.96 -8.90
C CYS A 418 18.08 21.14 -9.79
N GLY A 419 17.82 20.21 -10.72
CA GLY A 419 16.69 20.26 -11.64
C GLY A 419 16.80 21.25 -12.79
N TRP A 420 17.98 21.89 -12.99
CA TRP A 420 18.20 22.78 -14.10
C TRP A 420 18.12 22.05 -15.45
N GLN A 421 17.48 22.66 -16.44
CA GLN A 421 17.36 22.13 -17.80
C GLN A 421 18.20 22.95 -18.78
N PRO A 422 19.02 22.31 -19.64
CA PRO A 422 19.72 22.98 -20.72
C PRO A 422 18.73 23.60 -21.74
N GLU A 423 19.14 24.67 -22.43
CA GLU A 423 18.38 25.26 -23.56
C GLU A 423 18.19 24.23 -24.69
N ASP A 424 19.19 23.39 -24.94
CA ASP A 424 19.07 22.18 -25.75
C ASP A 424 19.19 20.95 -24.88
N PRO A 425 18.03 20.31 -24.53
CA PRO A 425 18.01 19.15 -23.65
C PRO A 425 18.70 17.90 -24.21
N HIS A 426 19.00 17.84 -25.51
CA HIS A 426 19.71 16.75 -26.14
C HIS A 426 21.23 16.88 -26.11
N HIS A 427 21.72 18.10 -25.91
CA HIS A 427 23.16 18.42 -25.89
C HIS A 427 23.50 19.24 -24.65
N PRO A 428 23.55 18.61 -23.45
CA PRO A 428 23.86 19.34 -22.22
C PRO A 428 25.32 19.82 -22.22
N PRO A 429 25.61 20.91 -21.52
CA PRO A 429 27.01 21.32 -21.27
C PRO A 429 27.69 20.29 -20.38
N ARG A 430 29.01 20.26 -20.31
CA ARG A 430 29.77 19.31 -19.50
C ARG A 430 29.47 19.39 -18.01
N PHE A 431 29.04 20.56 -17.53
CA PHE A 431 28.68 20.79 -16.13
C PHE A 431 27.45 21.66 -16.06
N CYS A 432 26.60 21.43 -15.08
CA CYS A 432 25.45 22.27 -14.79
C CYS A 432 25.90 23.68 -14.39
N PRO A 433 25.46 24.78 -15.07
CA PRO A 433 25.88 26.14 -14.75
C PRO A 433 25.36 26.63 -13.40
N GLU A 434 24.31 26.04 -12.85
CA GLU A 434 23.72 26.43 -11.57
C GLU A 434 24.43 25.80 -10.35
N CYS A 435 24.79 24.51 -10.43
CA CYS A 435 25.34 23.80 -9.28
C CYS A 435 26.71 23.15 -9.52
N GLY A 436 27.24 23.20 -10.75
CA GLY A 436 28.56 22.66 -11.10
C GLY A 436 28.60 21.13 -11.22
N ASP A 437 27.47 20.45 -11.20
CA ASP A 437 27.40 19.00 -11.34
C ASP A 437 27.74 18.56 -12.76
N PRO A 438 28.55 17.50 -12.98
CA PRO A 438 28.82 17.00 -14.31
C PRO A 438 27.61 16.22 -14.84
N PHE A 439 27.21 16.45 -16.11
CA PHE A 439 26.13 15.67 -16.73
C PHE A 439 26.58 14.25 -17.03
N ASP A 440 25.83 13.27 -16.51
CA ASP A 440 26.06 11.83 -16.69
C ASP A 440 24.76 11.07 -16.97
N ASP A 441 24.80 9.73 -16.92
CA ASP A 441 23.65 8.87 -17.21
C ASP A 441 22.50 8.99 -16.19
N ASN A 442 22.72 9.62 -15.02
CA ASN A 442 21.71 9.86 -14.01
C ASN A 442 20.84 11.09 -14.33
N ASP A 443 21.36 11.99 -15.18
CA ASP A 443 20.66 13.20 -15.63
C ASP A 443 19.69 12.95 -16.80
N ILE A 444 19.60 11.70 -17.28
CA ILE A 444 18.69 11.33 -18.36
C ILE A 444 17.26 11.20 -17.83
N GLU A 445 16.36 12.03 -18.35
CA GLU A 445 14.93 11.96 -18.04
C GLU A 445 14.33 10.66 -18.63
N LYS A 446 13.75 9.80 -17.76
CA LYS A 446 13.19 8.48 -18.11
C LYS A 446 11.76 8.58 -18.52
#